data_c0948e144a5f3d30290f6cbe4adcd286
#
_entry.id   c0948e144a5f3d30290f6cbe4adcd286
#
_cell.length_a   1.000
_cell.length_b   1.000
_cell.length_c   1.000
_cell.angle_alpha   90.00
_cell.angle_beta   90.00
_cell.angle_gamma   90.00
#
_symmetry.space_group_name_H-M   'P 1'
#
loop_
_entity.id
_entity.type
_entity.pdbx_description
1 polymer ?
#
loop_
_entity_poly.entity_id
_entity_poly.type
_entity_poly.pdbx_seq_one_letter_code
_entity_poly.pdbx_strand_id
1 'polypeptide(L)'
;RTGMLQKYIFGNYDLENSFVIGDRKTDVELAKNLGAKSIFLSNESNVEATFTTKSWDEIYQYLKQIPRKAKVKRTTKETDISVELNLDGSGKSSIDTGLKFFDHMLEQISKHGNFDLFVKVDGDLEVDEHHTIEDTAIVLGDCFLQALGSKKGIERYAFVLPMDDCLAQVAIDFGGRPWLVWNAEFKREKIGELPTEMFYHFFKSFSDSAKCNLNISVEGENEHHKIESIFKAFAKVLRNAVAQTDQNFNLPSTKGTL
;
A
#
# COMPACT_ATOMS: atom_id res chain seq x y z
N ARG A 1 25.91 -5.30 23.84
CA ARG A 1 26.98 -5.25 22.84
C ARG A 1 26.48 -5.85 21.53
N THR A 2 26.71 -5.15 20.41
CA THR A 2 26.17 -5.49 19.07
C THR A 2 27.09 -6.40 18.24
N GLY A 3 28.25 -6.82 18.78
CA GLY A 3 29.30 -7.53 18.02
C GLY A 3 28.86 -8.82 17.32
N MET A 4 27.88 -9.55 17.87
CA MET A 4 27.35 -10.76 17.24
C MET A 4 26.24 -10.47 16.19
N LEU A 5 25.81 -9.21 16.07
CA LEU A 5 24.69 -8.79 15.21
C LEU A 5 25.14 -7.98 13.99
N GLN A 6 26.45 -8.03 13.67
CA GLN A 6 27.04 -7.30 12.52
C GLN A 6 26.33 -7.61 11.21
N LYS A 7 25.92 -8.86 11.01
CA LYS A 7 25.14 -9.28 9.83
C LYS A 7 23.85 -8.47 9.67
N TYR A 8 23.20 -8.11 10.77
CA TYR A 8 21.94 -7.34 10.74
C TYR A 8 22.20 -5.84 10.63
N ILE A 9 23.31 -5.34 11.24
CA ILE A 9 23.67 -3.91 11.20
C ILE A 9 24.14 -3.51 9.80
N PHE A 10 24.92 -4.37 9.13
CA PHE A 10 25.48 -4.08 7.80
C PHE A 10 24.70 -4.76 6.66
N GLY A 11 23.67 -5.54 6.98
CA GLY A 11 22.78 -6.13 5.99
C GLY A 11 21.62 -5.19 5.63
N ASN A 12 20.86 -5.60 4.62
CA ASN A 12 19.67 -4.85 4.18
C ASN A 12 18.45 -5.22 5.06
N TYR A 13 18.49 -4.84 6.34
CA TYR A 13 17.40 -5.06 7.30
C TYR A 13 16.87 -3.73 7.80
N ASP A 14 15.54 -3.62 7.89
CA ASP A 14 14.84 -2.46 8.47
C ASP A 14 14.91 -2.52 10.00
N LEU A 15 16.03 -2.04 10.57
CA LEU A 15 16.25 -2.05 12.00
C LEU A 15 15.32 -1.09 12.74
N GLU A 16 14.96 0.03 12.16
CA GLU A 16 14.06 1.02 12.76
C GLU A 16 12.67 0.44 13.04
N ASN A 17 12.19 -0.46 12.18
CA ASN A 17 10.92 -1.17 12.35
C ASN A 17 11.07 -2.58 12.92
N SER A 18 12.27 -2.97 13.33
CA SER A 18 12.55 -4.23 14.00
C SER A 18 12.39 -4.12 15.53
N PHE A 19 12.20 -5.27 16.18
CA PHE A 19 12.03 -5.35 17.63
C PHE A 19 13.07 -6.26 18.27
N VAL A 20 13.60 -5.83 19.42
CA VAL A 20 14.31 -6.71 20.36
C VAL A 20 13.34 -7.00 21.51
N ILE A 21 13.03 -8.28 21.73
CA ILE A 21 12.16 -8.75 22.81
C ILE A 21 13.04 -9.46 23.85
N GLY A 22 12.96 -9.04 25.10
CA GLY A 22 13.75 -9.64 26.18
C GLY A 22 13.31 -9.24 27.57
N ASP A 23 13.79 -9.97 28.57
CA ASP A 23 13.43 -9.81 29.98
C ASP A 23 14.48 -9.04 30.79
N ARG A 24 15.56 -8.58 30.13
CA ARG A 24 16.68 -7.87 30.80
C ARG A 24 16.80 -6.44 30.30
N LYS A 25 17.24 -5.54 31.18
CA LYS A 25 17.57 -4.14 30.81
C LYS A 25 18.60 -4.06 29.68
N THR A 26 19.51 -5.04 29.63
CA THR A 26 20.51 -5.17 28.55
C THR A 26 19.90 -5.42 27.18
N ASP A 27 18.70 -6.00 27.10
CA ASP A 27 17.99 -6.23 25.82
C ASP A 27 17.40 -4.92 25.31
N VAL A 28 16.90 -4.07 26.23
CA VAL A 28 16.45 -2.71 25.90
C VAL A 28 17.62 -1.85 25.42
N GLU A 29 18.78 -1.93 26.10
CA GLU A 29 20.00 -1.27 25.64
C GLU A 29 20.48 -1.79 24.29
N LEU A 30 20.34 -3.11 24.03
CA LEU A 30 20.67 -3.70 22.75
C LEU A 30 19.80 -3.14 21.64
N ALA A 31 18.47 -3.04 21.86
CA ALA A 31 17.54 -2.42 20.91
C ALA A 31 17.97 -0.99 20.55
N LYS A 32 18.26 -0.18 21.58
CA LYS A 32 18.72 1.21 21.40
C LYS A 32 20.02 1.30 20.58
N ASN A 33 20.97 0.40 20.86
CA ASN A 33 22.26 0.36 20.14
C ASN A 33 22.14 -0.12 18.69
N LEU A 34 21.05 -0.83 18.35
CA LEU A 34 20.72 -1.27 16.99
C LEU A 34 19.89 -0.27 16.22
N GLY A 35 19.35 0.77 16.87
CA GLY A 35 18.31 1.62 16.30
C GLY A 35 16.95 0.92 16.14
N ALA A 36 16.72 -0.17 16.91
CA ALA A 36 15.50 -0.97 16.90
C ALA A 36 14.57 -0.59 18.05
N LYS A 37 13.31 -0.99 17.96
CA LYS A 37 12.31 -0.88 19.03
C LYS A 37 12.52 -1.97 20.09
N SER A 38 12.16 -1.70 21.35
CA SER A 38 12.31 -2.65 22.45
C SER A 38 10.97 -3.09 23.02
N ILE A 39 10.81 -4.39 23.26
CA ILE A 39 9.72 -4.94 24.05
C ILE A 39 10.32 -5.59 25.30
N PHE A 40 10.00 -5.02 26.47
CA PHE A 40 10.54 -5.44 27.74
C PHE A 40 9.56 -6.38 28.45
N LEU A 41 9.97 -7.64 28.62
CA LEU A 41 9.15 -8.67 29.24
C LEU A 41 9.28 -8.60 30.76
N SER A 42 8.66 -7.60 31.40
CA SER A 42 8.80 -7.31 32.84
C SER A 42 7.58 -6.57 33.40
N ASN A 43 7.49 -6.52 34.74
CA ASN A 43 6.58 -5.60 35.46
C ASN A 43 7.30 -4.28 35.88
N GLU A 44 8.58 -4.14 35.60
CA GLU A 44 9.30 -2.94 35.98
C GLU A 44 8.87 -1.77 35.11
N SER A 45 8.34 -0.70 35.70
CA SER A 45 7.92 0.52 35.00
C SER A 45 9.03 1.57 34.86
N ASN A 46 10.21 1.32 35.42
CA ASN A 46 11.33 2.26 35.47
C ASN A 46 12.33 2.07 34.32
N VAL A 47 12.00 1.27 33.32
CA VAL A 47 12.80 1.05 32.10
C VAL A 47 12.11 1.68 30.92
N GLU A 48 12.77 2.55 30.22
CA GLU A 48 12.25 3.22 29.02
C GLU A 48 12.33 2.24 27.82
N ALA A 49 11.29 1.43 27.66
CA ALA A 49 11.11 0.53 26.53
C ALA A 49 9.94 0.99 25.66
N THR A 50 9.93 0.58 24.38
CA THR A 50 8.83 0.90 23.45
C THR A 50 7.50 0.30 23.92
N PHE A 51 7.56 -0.92 24.46
CA PHE A 51 6.43 -1.60 25.08
C PHE A 51 6.92 -2.48 26.25
N THR A 52 6.15 -2.54 27.35
CA THR A 52 6.47 -3.34 28.52
C THR A 52 5.28 -4.18 28.92
N THR A 53 5.46 -5.49 29.05
CA THR A 53 4.43 -6.45 29.50
C THR A 53 5.08 -7.74 29.96
N LYS A 54 4.31 -8.58 30.69
CA LYS A 54 4.69 -9.98 30.99
C LYS A 54 4.01 -11.01 30.10
N SER A 55 3.06 -10.58 29.30
CA SER A 55 2.21 -11.47 28.51
C SER A 55 2.72 -11.57 27.08
N TRP A 56 2.99 -12.78 26.61
CA TRP A 56 3.24 -13.04 25.20
C TRP A 56 2.02 -12.76 24.33
N ASP A 57 0.80 -12.93 24.86
CA ASP A 57 -0.43 -12.59 24.15
C ASP A 57 -0.54 -11.07 23.94
N GLU A 58 -0.15 -10.26 24.94
CA GLU A 58 -0.11 -8.81 24.79
C GLU A 58 0.98 -8.36 23.81
N ILE A 59 2.14 -9.02 23.80
CA ILE A 59 3.16 -8.79 22.78
C ILE A 59 2.61 -9.09 21.40
N TYR A 60 1.95 -10.23 21.23
CA TYR A 60 1.33 -10.61 19.97
C TYR A 60 0.29 -9.58 19.51
N GLN A 61 -0.60 -9.15 20.39
CA GLN A 61 -1.61 -8.13 20.07
C GLN A 61 -0.94 -6.78 19.72
N TYR A 62 0.08 -6.38 20.47
CA TYR A 62 0.84 -5.16 20.20
C TYR A 62 1.49 -5.18 18.81
N LEU A 63 2.20 -6.25 18.47
CA LEU A 63 2.86 -6.41 17.18
C LEU A 63 1.86 -6.50 16.02
N LYS A 64 0.70 -7.09 16.26
CA LYS A 64 -0.39 -7.20 15.30
C LYS A 64 -1.06 -5.85 15.02
N GLN A 65 -1.09 -4.94 16.00
CA GLN A 65 -1.71 -3.61 15.90
C GLN A 65 -0.79 -2.56 15.27
N ILE A 66 0.46 -2.92 14.90
CA ILE A 66 1.35 -1.98 14.22
C ILE A 66 0.78 -1.69 12.84
N PRO A 67 0.38 -0.43 12.58
CA PRO A 67 -0.22 -0.07 11.31
C PRO A 67 0.77 -0.32 10.15
N ARG A 68 0.28 -0.95 9.09
CA ARG A 68 1.04 -1.16 7.87
C ARG A 68 1.07 0.14 7.08
N LYS A 69 2.17 0.87 7.22
CA LYS A 69 2.36 2.21 6.64
C LYS A 69 3.57 2.25 5.75
N ALA A 70 3.48 3.08 4.71
CA ALA A 70 4.62 3.43 3.88
C ALA A 70 4.57 4.91 3.52
N LYS A 71 5.75 5.48 3.29
CA LYS A 71 5.93 6.80 2.71
C LYS A 71 7.00 6.69 1.64
N VAL A 72 6.64 7.04 0.41
CA VAL A 72 7.54 7.02 -0.74
C VAL A 72 7.59 8.41 -1.35
N LYS A 73 8.81 8.85 -1.64
CA LYS A 73 9.06 10.05 -2.42
C LYS A 73 9.84 9.67 -3.69
N ARG A 74 9.43 10.22 -4.83
CA ARG A 74 10.11 10.10 -6.12
C ARG A 74 10.21 11.47 -6.77
N THR A 75 11.42 11.83 -7.18
CA THR A 75 11.69 13.07 -7.86
C THR A 75 12.41 12.75 -9.17
N THR A 76 11.89 13.27 -10.28
CA THR A 76 12.50 13.24 -11.61
C THR A 76 12.77 14.67 -12.08
N LYS A 77 13.00 14.87 -13.36
CA LYS A 77 13.02 16.20 -13.97
C LYS A 77 11.62 16.71 -14.28
N GLU A 78 10.66 15.82 -14.35
CA GLU A 78 9.28 16.05 -14.79
C GLU A 78 8.30 16.10 -13.63
N THR A 79 8.59 15.37 -12.54
CA THR A 79 7.68 15.23 -11.40
C THR A 79 8.40 15.23 -10.05
N ASP A 80 7.79 15.81 -9.01
CA ASP A 80 8.14 15.61 -7.58
C ASP A 80 6.92 15.09 -6.84
N ILE A 81 6.97 13.82 -6.43
CA ILE A 81 5.82 13.09 -5.90
C ILE A 81 6.11 12.58 -4.51
N SER A 82 5.17 12.78 -3.60
CA SER A 82 5.16 12.18 -2.26
C SER A 82 3.84 11.50 -1.98
N VAL A 83 3.90 10.22 -1.63
CA VAL A 83 2.73 9.42 -1.23
C VAL A 83 2.96 8.85 0.17
N GLU A 84 1.97 9.01 1.05
CA GLU A 84 1.90 8.35 2.35
C GLU A 84 0.64 7.48 2.38
N LEU A 85 0.82 6.21 2.73
CA LEU A 85 -0.24 5.20 2.77
C LEU A 85 -0.29 4.51 4.13
N ASN A 86 -1.50 4.34 4.67
CA ASN A 86 -1.77 3.48 5.80
C ASN A 86 -2.84 2.46 5.40
N LEU A 87 -2.48 1.19 5.27
CA LEU A 87 -3.40 0.11 4.91
C LEU A 87 -4.44 -0.18 6.02
N ASP A 88 -4.11 0.15 7.26
CA ASP A 88 -4.96 -0.03 8.44
C ASP A 88 -5.61 1.32 8.85
N GLY A 89 -5.97 2.13 7.84
CA GLY A 89 -6.53 3.46 8.00
C GLY A 89 -8.03 3.49 8.22
N SER A 90 -8.59 4.69 8.07
CA SER A 90 -10.01 4.99 8.25
C SER A 90 -10.67 5.67 7.04
N GLY A 91 -9.98 5.75 5.90
CA GLY A 91 -10.44 6.40 4.69
C GLY A 91 -10.23 7.92 4.69
N LYS A 92 -9.21 8.41 5.40
CA LYS A 92 -8.79 9.81 5.36
C LYS A 92 -7.91 10.06 4.14
N SER A 93 -8.16 11.16 3.43
CA SER A 93 -7.35 11.54 2.28
C SER A 93 -7.00 13.02 2.27
N SER A 94 -5.86 13.33 1.67
CA SER A 94 -5.49 14.66 1.21
C SER A 94 -4.71 14.46 -0.08
N ILE A 95 -5.32 14.81 -1.20
CA ILE A 95 -4.81 14.50 -2.54
C ILE A 95 -4.76 15.78 -3.35
N ASP A 96 -3.60 16.05 -3.92
CA ASP A 96 -3.34 17.21 -4.77
C ASP A 96 -2.34 16.82 -5.86
N THR A 97 -2.86 16.52 -7.04
CA THR A 97 -2.07 16.17 -8.24
C THR A 97 -2.05 17.28 -9.28
N GLY A 98 -2.81 18.35 -9.04
CA GLY A 98 -3.10 19.38 -10.04
C GLY A 98 -4.21 19.00 -11.03
N LEU A 99 -4.64 17.74 -11.09
CA LEU A 99 -5.68 17.21 -11.97
C LEU A 99 -6.92 16.82 -11.13
N LYS A 100 -7.98 17.64 -11.17
CA LYS A 100 -9.11 17.48 -10.24
C LYS A 100 -9.89 16.19 -10.41
N PHE A 101 -10.06 15.72 -11.64
CA PHE A 101 -10.71 14.44 -11.88
C PHE A 101 -9.85 13.28 -11.39
N PHE A 102 -8.51 13.38 -11.55
CA PHE A 102 -7.58 12.36 -11.04
C PHE A 102 -7.56 12.35 -9.50
N ASP A 103 -7.55 13.53 -8.86
CA ASP A 103 -7.71 13.65 -7.39
C ASP A 103 -8.94 12.88 -6.94
N HIS A 104 -10.10 13.09 -7.59
CA HIS A 104 -11.35 12.39 -7.29
C HIS A 104 -11.24 10.86 -7.46
N MET A 105 -10.54 10.39 -8.49
CA MET A 105 -10.32 8.95 -8.68
C MET A 105 -9.44 8.34 -7.59
N LEU A 106 -8.40 9.01 -7.17
CA LEU A 106 -7.55 8.57 -6.05
C LEU A 106 -8.29 8.59 -4.70
N GLU A 107 -9.22 9.55 -4.51
CA GLU A 107 -10.10 9.58 -3.33
C GLU A 107 -10.99 8.33 -3.25
N GLN A 108 -11.41 7.74 -4.38
CA GLN A 108 -12.15 6.48 -4.37
C GLN A 108 -11.31 5.37 -3.73
N ILE A 109 -9.98 5.32 -4.02
CA ILE A 109 -9.07 4.34 -3.42
C ILE A 109 -9.03 4.48 -1.90
N SER A 110 -8.85 5.70 -1.40
CA SER A 110 -8.87 5.98 0.04
C SER A 110 -10.20 5.60 0.67
N LYS A 111 -11.28 6.18 0.16
CA LYS A 111 -12.61 6.06 0.77
C LYS A 111 -13.14 4.63 0.76
N HIS A 112 -13.13 3.96 -0.38
CA HIS A 112 -13.70 2.63 -0.53
C HIS A 112 -12.74 1.52 -0.09
N GLY A 113 -11.43 1.78 -0.14
CA GLY A 113 -10.39 0.92 0.42
C GLY A 113 -10.25 1.04 1.94
N ASN A 114 -10.81 2.11 2.54
CA ASN A 114 -10.64 2.44 3.96
C ASN A 114 -9.17 2.62 4.34
N PHE A 115 -8.36 3.12 3.38
CA PHE A 115 -6.96 3.47 3.59
C PHE A 115 -6.84 4.95 3.98
N ASP A 116 -5.85 5.31 4.82
CA ASP A 116 -5.46 6.71 4.88
C ASP A 116 -4.44 6.95 3.75
N LEU A 117 -4.72 7.92 2.87
CA LEU A 117 -3.93 8.19 1.67
C LEU A 117 -3.67 9.69 1.51
N PHE A 118 -2.40 10.06 1.50
CA PHE A 118 -1.94 11.43 1.28
C PHE A 118 -1.06 11.44 0.03
N VAL A 119 -1.43 12.24 -0.97
CA VAL A 119 -0.74 12.35 -2.25
C VAL A 119 -0.48 13.81 -2.55
N LYS A 120 0.77 14.14 -2.80
CA LYS A 120 1.16 15.45 -3.32
C LYS A 120 2.05 15.28 -4.52
N VAL A 121 1.69 15.94 -5.60
CA VAL A 121 2.39 15.91 -6.87
C VAL A 121 2.65 17.33 -7.35
N ASP A 122 3.86 17.58 -7.76
CA ASP A 122 4.27 18.73 -8.56
C ASP A 122 4.81 18.17 -9.89
N GLY A 123 4.01 18.26 -10.95
CA GLY A 123 4.28 17.68 -12.26
C GLY A 123 4.28 18.76 -13.36
N ASP A 124 4.88 18.43 -14.50
CA ASP A 124 5.02 19.31 -15.68
C ASP A 124 3.73 19.39 -16.52
N LEU A 125 2.60 19.74 -15.86
CA LEU A 125 1.28 19.79 -16.48
C LEU A 125 1.16 20.78 -17.65
N GLU A 126 2.13 21.68 -17.82
CA GLU A 126 2.26 22.54 -19.01
C GLU A 126 2.71 21.76 -20.26
N VAL A 127 3.26 20.55 -20.10
CA VAL A 127 3.56 19.61 -21.18
C VAL A 127 2.32 18.79 -21.48
N ASP A 128 1.96 17.90 -20.54
CA ASP A 128 0.70 17.15 -20.50
C ASP A 128 0.51 16.48 -19.11
N GLU A 129 -0.53 15.67 -18.97
CA GLU A 129 -0.87 14.93 -17.73
C GLU A 129 -0.17 13.57 -17.61
N HIS A 130 0.54 13.09 -18.63
CA HIS A 130 1.08 11.74 -18.73
C HIS A 130 2.04 11.40 -17.58
N HIS A 131 3.11 12.19 -17.44
CA HIS A 131 4.11 11.97 -16.39
C HIS A 131 3.52 12.03 -14.99
N THR A 132 2.61 12.97 -14.74
CA THR A 132 1.90 13.12 -13.47
C THR A 132 1.13 11.85 -13.11
N ILE A 133 0.40 11.26 -14.05
CA ILE A 133 -0.46 10.09 -13.80
C ILE A 133 0.37 8.82 -13.64
N GLU A 134 1.29 8.54 -14.57
CA GLU A 134 2.13 7.33 -14.51
C GLU A 134 3.03 7.31 -13.27
N ASP A 135 3.73 8.40 -13.01
CA ASP A 135 4.65 8.48 -11.87
C ASP A 135 3.90 8.41 -10.53
N THR A 136 2.70 9.00 -10.43
CA THR A 136 1.84 8.83 -9.25
C THR A 136 1.45 7.37 -9.05
N ALA A 137 1.10 6.65 -10.12
CA ALA A 137 0.77 5.23 -10.05
C ALA A 137 1.95 4.38 -9.60
N ILE A 138 3.16 4.67 -10.10
CA ILE A 138 4.41 4.02 -9.68
C ILE A 138 4.63 4.21 -8.18
N VAL A 139 4.58 5.46 -7.69
CA VAL A 139 4.82 5.76 -6.28
C VAL A 139 3.75 5.15 -5.37
N LEU A 140 2.48 5.15 -5.81
CA LEU A 140 1.39 4.50 -5.10
C LEU A 140 1.61 2.98 -5.03
N GLY A 141 1.98 2.34 -6.14
CA GLY A 141 2.30 0.92 -6.18
C GLY A 141 3.45 0.55 -5.25
N ASP A 142 4.52 1.34 -5.22
CA ASP A 142 5.65 1.19 -4.31
C ASP A 142 5.23 1.33 -2.84
N CYS A 143 4.32 2.28 -2.53
CA CYS A 143 3.73 2.40 -1.19
C CYS A 143 2.98 1.13 -0.78
N PHE A 144 2.16 0.56 -1.66
CA PHE A 144 1.48 -0.71 -1.40
C PHE A 144 2.48 -1.84 -1.17
N LEU A 145 3.49 -1.97 -2.03
CA LEU A 145 4.52 -3.00 -1.90
C LEU A 145 5.27 -2.91 -0.57
N GLN A 146 5.69 -1.70 -0.17
CA GLN A 146 6.39 -1.47 1.10
C GLN A 146 5.49 -1.72 2.31
N ALA A 147 4.25 -1.21 2.30
CA ALA A 147 3.30 -1.39 3.39
C ALA A 147 2.87 -2.86 3.58
N LEU A 148 2.80 -3.64 2.51
CA LEU A 148 2.53 -5.08 2.55
C LEU A 148 3.69 -5.89 3.15
N GLY A 149 4.91 -5.41 3.03
CA GLY A 149 6.10 -6.06 3.59
C GLY A 149 6.23 -7.52 3.17
N SER A 150 6.27 -8.41 4.15
CA SER A 150 6.41 -9.86 3.92
C SER A 150 5.17 -10.54 3.33
N LYS A 151 4.05 -9.83 3.21
CA LYS A 151 2.75 -10.34 2.73
C LYS A 151 2.20 -11.51 3.56
N LYS A 152 2.71 -11.74 4.77
CA LYS A 152 2.20 -12.79 5.66
C LYS A 152 0.83 -12.40 6.21
N GLY A 153 -0.09 -13.37 6.22
CA GLY A 153 -1.42 -13.21 6.80
C GLY A 153 -2.41 -12.41 5.96
N ILE A 154 -2.06 -11.97 4.75
CA ILE A 154 -3.00 -11.29 3.86
C ILE A 154 -3.89 -12.29 3.11
N GLU A 155 -5.09 -11.87 2.71
CA GLU A 155 -5.99 -12.67 1.86
C GLU A 155 -5.46 -12.84 0.44
N ARG A 156 -4.64 -11.91 -0.04
CA ARG A 156 -3.96 -11.90 -1.34
C ARG A 156 -4.87 -11.65 -2.55
N TYR A 157 -6.09 -12.20 -2.60
CA TYR A 157 -7.01 -12.15 -3.74
C TYR A 157 -8.33 -11.44 -3.45
N ALA A 158 -8.95 -10.75 -4.45
CA ALA A 158 -10.32 -10.22 -4.37
C ALA A 158 -10.91 -9.70 -5.71
N PHE A 159 -12.23 -9.33 -5.78
CA PHE A 159 -12.97 -9.03 -7.03
C PHE A 159 -14.38 -8.35 -6.86
N VAL A 160 -14.86 -7.69 -7.89
CA VAL A 160 -16.16 -7.26 -8.51
C VAL A 160 -17.11 -6.21 -7.86
N LEU A 161 -17.65 -5.25 -8.72
CA LEU A 161 -18.61 -4.21 -8.28
C LEU A 161 -19.53 -3.67 -9.42
N PRO A 162 -20.89 -3.54 -9.24
CA PRO A 162 -21.79 -2.79 -10.11
C PRO A 162 -21.86 -1.30 -9.73
N MET A 163 -22.13 -0.42 -10.71
CA MET A 163 -22.41 0.99 -10.51
C MET A 163 -23.37 1.50 -11.59
N ASP A 164 -24.64 1.76 -11.21
CA ASP A 164 -25.72 2.16 -12.11
C ASP A 164 -25.82 1.27 -13.39
N ASP A 165 -25.55 1.86 -14.56
CA ASP A 165 -25.52 1.15 -15.85
C ASP A 165 -24.22 0.33 -16.08
N CYS A 166 -23.23 0.45 -15.19
CA CYS A 166 -21.92 -0.14 -15.36
C CYS A 166 -21.68 -1.34 -14.44
N LEU A 167 -20.96 -2.34 -14.97
CA LEU A 167 -20.41 -3.44 -14.18
C LEU A 167 -18.91 -3.46 -14.35
N ALA A 168 -18.17 -3.13 -13.28
CA ALA A 168 -16.73 -3.27 -13.23
C ALA A 168 -16.33 -4.58 -12.54
N GLN A 169 -15.44 -5.32 -13.18
CA GLN A 169 -14.81 -6.50 -12.63
C GLN A 169 -13.32 -6.24 -12.49
N VAL A 170 -12.84 -6.24 -11.26
CA VAL A 170 -11.42 -6.05 -10.95
C VAL A 170 -10.96 -7.21 -10.09
N ALA A 171 -10.01 -7.99 -10.58
CA ALA A 171 -9.36 -9.05 -9.82
C ALA A 171 -7.90 -8.69 -9.59
N ILE A 172 -7.39 -8.97 -8.38
CA ILE A 172 -6.00 -8.72 -8.00
C ILE A 172 -5.35 -9.95 -7.40
N ASP A 173 -4.04 -10.11 -7.64
CA ASP A 173 -3.17 -11.07 -6.96
C ASP A 173 -1.80 -10.43 -6.67
N PHE A 174 -1.46 -10.27 -5.39
CA PHE A 174 -0.13 -9.82 -4.95
C PHE A 174 0.93 -10.93 -5.02
N GLY A 175 0.94 -11.68 -6.14
CA GLY A 175 1.80 -12.83 -6.38
C GLY A 175 3.26 -12.51 -6.69
N GLY A 176 3.71 -11.26 -6.61
CA GLY A 176 5.09 -10.85 -6.85
C GLY A 176 5.49 -10.72 -8.32
N ARG A 177 4.60 -11.05 -9.27
CA ARG A 177 4.82 -10.95 -10.72
C ARG A 177 3.81 -10.01 -11.34
N PRO A 178 4.22 -8.86 -11.89
CA PRO A 178 3.30 -7.89 -12.48
C PRO A 178 2.68 -8.42 -13.77
N TRP A 179 1.39 -8.21 -13.95
CA TRP A 179 0.68 -8.43 -15.19
C TRP A 179 -0.64 -7.67 -15.20
N LEU A 180 -0.94 -6.94 -16.26
CA LEU A 180 -2.23 -6.30 -16.45
C LEU A 180 -2.99 -6.93 -17.62
N VAL A 181 -4.23 -7.34 -17.38
CA VAL A 181 -5.24 -7.60 -18.42
C VAL A 181 -6.24 -6.46 -18.36
N TRP A 182 -6.43 -5.77 -19.49
CA TRP A 182 -7.29 -4.60 -19.60
C TRP A 182 -8.34 -4.79 -20.66
N ASN A 183 -9.61 -4.89 -20.26
CA ASN A 183 -10.76 -5.03 -21.13
C ASN A 183 -11.77 -3.89 -20.82
N ALA A 184 -11.33 -2.66 -21.02
CA ALA A 184 -12.13 -1.47 -20.80
C ALA A 184 -11.96 -0.55 -22.00
N GLU A 185 -13.03 -0.41 -22.79
CA GLU A 185 -13.07 0.48 -23.93
C GLU A 185 -13.80 1.77 -23.58
N PHE A 186 -13.21 2.90 -23.97
CA PHE A 186 -13.78 4.23 -23.82
C PHE A 186 -13.96 4.86 -25.21
N LYS A 187 -15.16 5.42 -25.46
CA LYS A 187 -15.48 6.07 -26.74
C LYS A 187 -15.14 7.57 -26.72
N ARG A 188 -15.07 8.17 -25.54
CA ARG A 188 -14.68 9.57 -25.38
C ARG A 188 -13.18 9.66 -25.21
N GLU A 189 -12.56 10.66 -25.82
CA GLU A 189 -11.13 10.93 -25.66
C GLU A 189 -10.78 11.36 -24.25
N LYS A 190 -11.67 12.11 -23.58
CA LYS A 190 -11.45 12.65 -22.24
C LYS A 190 -12.69 12.51 -21.37
N ILE A 191 -12.43 12.34 -20.06
CA ILE A 191 -13.41 12.45 -18.98
C ILE A 191 -12.89 13.50 -18.01
N GLY A 192 -13.61 14.62 -17.85
CA GLY A 192 -13.02 15.80 -17.22
C GLY A 192 -11.82 16.27 -18.05
N GLU A 193 -10.71 16.52 -17.39
CA GLU A 193 -9.44 16.88 -18.02
C GLU A 193 -8.60 15.66 -18.45
N LEU A 194 -8.94 14.44 -18.00
CA LEU A 194 -8.13 13.25 -18.23
C LEU A 194 -8.41 12.58 -19.58
N PRO A 195 -7.40 12.30 -20.40
CA PRO A 195 -7.48 11.39 -21.52
C PRO A 195 -7.80 9.97 -21.05
N THR A 196 -8.67 9.28 -21.75
CA THR A 196 -9.13 7.95 -21.31
C THR A 196 -8.05 6.87 -21.46
N GLU A 197 -7.07 7.07 -22.32
CA GLU A 197 -5.90 6.19 -22.45
C GLU A 197 -5.05 6.16 -21.17
N MET A 198 -5.02 7.26 -20.40
CA MET A 198 -4.25 7.35 -19.17
C MET A 198 -4.73 6.41 -18.05
N PHE A 199 -5.95 5.93 -18.12
CA PHE A 199 -6.43 4.92 -17.18
C PHE A 199 -5.69 3.59 -17.32
N TYR A 200 -5.42 3.16 -18.56
CA TYR A 200 -4.58 1.99 -18.81
C TYR A 200 -3.17 2.19 -18.23
N HIS A 201 -2.55 3.33 -18.50
CA HIS A 201 -1.21 3.67 -18.03
C HIS A 201 -1.14 3.68 -16.49
N PHE A 202 -2.14 4.27 -15.83
CA PHE A 202 -2.24 4.24 -14.36
C PHE A 202 -2.20 2.81 -13.81
N PHE A 203 -3.12 1.94 -14.27
CA PHE A 203 -3.21 0.57 -13.75
C PHE A 203 -2.00 -0.29 -14.14
N LYS A 204 -1.41 -0.04 -15.30
CA LYS A 204 -0.17 -0.71 -15.73
C LYS A 204 1.00 -0.37 -14.81
N SER A 205 1.22 0.91 -14.58
CA SER A 205 2.31 1.41 -13.73
C SER A 205 2.14 0.97 -12.28
N PHE A 206 0.90 1.01 -11.76
CA PHE A 206 0.59 0.47 -10.43
C PHE A 206 0.89 -1.04 -10.35
N SER A 207 0.43 -1.84 -11.32
CA SER A 207 0.67 -3.29 -11.35
C SER A 207 2.16 -3.61 -11.33
N ASP A 208 2.94 -2.89 -12.11
CA ASP A 208 4.39 -3.08 -12.22
C ASP A 208 5.10 -2.76 -10.90
N SER A 209 4.75 -1.65 -10.25
CA SER A 209 5.37 -1.23 -8.99
C SER A 209 4.92 -2.07 -7.80
N ALA A 210 3.63 -2.29 -7.64
CA ALA A 210 3.08 -3.11 -6.56
C ALA A 210 3.39 -4.61 -6.70
N LYS A 211 3.98 -5.03 -7.82
CA LYS A 211 4.28 -6.44 -8.15
C LYS A 211 3.05 -7.33 -8.05
N CYS A 212 1.93 -6.87 -8.63
CA CYS A 212 0.67 -7.59 -8.60
C CYS A 212 0.14 -7.91 -10.01
N ASN A 213 -0.70 -8.93 -10.10
CA ASN A 213 -1.53 -9.15 -11.27
C ASN A 213 -2.82 -8.37 -11.12
N LEU A 214 -3.25 -7.69 -12.18
CA LEU A 214 -4.55 -7.05 -12.30
C LEU A 214 -5.28 -7.58 -13.54
N ASN A 215 -6.56 -7.90 -13.36
CA ASN A 215 -7.46 -8.17 -14.47
C ASN A 215 -8.67 -7.24 -14.31
N ILE A 216 -8.84 -6.33 -15.27
CA ILE A 216 -9.86 -5.29 -15.23
C ILE A 216 -10.73 -5.41 -16.47
N SER A 217 -12.04 -5.48 -16.27
CA SER A 217 -13.02 -5.34 -17.33
C SER A 217 -14.18 -4.46 -16.88
N VAL A 218 -14.79 -3.73 -17.81
CA VAL A 218 -15.97 -2.92 -17.54
C VAL A 218 -16.92 -2.92 -18.72
N GLU A 219 -18.21 -3.05 -18.41
CA GLU A 219 -19.32 -2.89 -19.33
C GLU A 219 -20.21 -1.74 -18.85
N GLY A 220 -20.86 -1.03 -19.77
CA GLY A 220 -21.76 0.10 -19.49
C GLY A 220 -21.71 1.14 -20.60
N GLU A 221 -22.57 2.17 -20.48
CA GLU A 221 -22.71 3.22 -21.51
C GLU A 221 -22.07 4.54 -21.08
N ASN A 222 -22.18 4.90 -19.80
CA ASN A 222 -21.66 6.15 -19.28
C ASN A 222 -20.15 6.02 -18.95
N GLU A 223 -19.33 6.74 -19.69
CA GLU A 223 -17.86 6.67 -19.56
C GLU A 223 -17.35 7.10 -18.19
N HIS A 224 -18.00 8.09 -17.55
CA HIS A 224 -17.67 8.50 -16.18
C HIS A 224 -18.00 7.38 -15.19
N HIS A 225 -19.18 6.75 -15.30
CA HIS A 225 -19.56 5.61 -14.45
C HIS A 225 -18.62 4.41 -14.64
N LYS A 226 -18.17 4.15 -15.88
CA LYS A 226 -17.19 3.09 -16.14
C LYS A 226 -15.92 3.29 -15.33
N ILE A 227 -15.28 4.45 -15.46
CA ILE A 227 -13.99 4.65 -14.77
C ILE A 227 -14.15 4.74 -13.25
N GLU A 228 -15.20 5.42 -12.78
CA GLU A 228 -15.46 5.51 -11.35
C GLU A 228 -15.75 4.12 -10.74
N SER A 229 -16.51 3.28 -11.44
CA SER A 229 -16.78 1.90 -11.00
C SER A 229 -15.50 1.06 -10.96
N ILE A 230 -14.57 1.24 -11.92
CA ILE A 230 -13.26 0.59 -11.90
C ILE A 230 -12.48 1.01 -10.64
N PHE A 231 -12.36 2.30 -10.33
CA PHE A 231 -11.62 2.77 -9.16
C PHE A 231 -12.27 2.33 -7.85
N LYS A 232 -13.59 2.31 -7.75
CA LYS A 232 -14.31 1.77 -6.59
C LYS A 232 -14.10 0.27 -6.42
N ALA A 233 -14.19 -0.50 -7.51
CA ALA A 233 -13.91 -1.94 -7.51
C ALA A 233 -12.45 -2.20 -7.12
N PHE A 234 -11.51 -1.46 -7.70
CA PHE A 234 -10.09 -1.52 -7.38
C PHE A 234 -9.82 -1.25 -5.89
N ALA A 235 -10.42 -0.20 -5.32
CA ALA A 235 -10.32 0.09 -3.90
C ALA A 235 -10.82 -1.06 -3.03
N LYS A 236 -11.95 -1.67 -3.39
CA LYS A 236 -12.54 -2.82 -2.67
C LYS A 236 -11.68 -4.07 -2.75
N VAL A 237 -11.17 -4.38 -3.93
CA VAL A 237 -10.31 -5.56 -4.09
C VAL A 237 -8.96 -5.36 -3.38
N LEU A 238 -8.40 -4.16 -3.40
CA LEU A 238 -7.21 -3.82 -2.61
C LEU A 238 -7.47 -4.07 -1.13
N ARG A 239 -8.54 -3.49 -0.57
CA ARG A 239 -8.91 -3.67 0.84
C ARG A 239 -9.01 -5.15 1.23
N ASN A 240 -9.73 -5.94 0.43
CA ASN A 240 -9.93 -7.35 0.70
C ASN A 240 -8.62 -8.14 0.55
N ALA A 241 -7.86 -7.89 -0.50
CA ALA A 241 -6.61 -8.60 -0.74
C ALA A 241 -5.52 -8.32 0.31
N VAL A 242 -5.50 -7.10 0.88
CA VAL A 242 -4.55 -6.75 1.94
C VAL A 242 -5.07 -7.04 3.35
N ALA A 243 -6.34 -7.45 3.49
CA ALA A 243 -6.89 -7.80 4.80
C ALA A 243 -6.07 -8.90 5.45
N GLN A 244 -5.85 -8.79 6.77
CA GLN A 244 -5.21 -9.81 7.57
C GLN A 244 -6.24 -10.54 8.39
N THR A 245 -6.19 -11.87 8.38
CA THR A 245 -7.08 -12.70 9.20
C THR A 245 -6.39 -13.15 10.47
N ASP A 246 -7.16 -13.22 11.56
CA ASP A 246 -6.66 -13.60 12.89
C ASP A 246 -6.15 -15.04 12.98
N GLN A 247 -6.51 -15.88 12.01
CA GLN A 247 -6.29 -17.31 12.08
C GLN A 247 -5.06 -17.81 11.32
N ASN A 248 -4.42 -16.99 10.47
CA ASN A 248 -3.39 -17.51 9.60
C ASN A 248 -2.29 -16.47 9.29
N PHE A 249 -1.20 -16.50 10.05
CA PHE A 249 -0.01 -15.67 9.81
C PHE A 249 0.97 -16.32 8.79
N ASN A 250 0.49 -17.31 8.03
CA ASN A 250 1.29 -17.98 7.02
C ASN A 250 1.39 -17.12 5.75
N LEU A 251 2.47 -17.32 5.02
CA LEU A 251 2.58 -16.79 3.66
C LEU A 251 1.58 -17.53 2.76
N PRO A 252 0.64 -16.84 2.07
CA PRO A 252 -0.37 -17.50 1.22
C PRO A 252 0.25 -17.97 -0.11
N SER A 253 1.22 -18.87 -0.02
CA SER A 253 1.93 -19.44 -1.15
C SER A 253 2.46 -20.84 -0.83
N THR A 254 2.13 -21.81 -1.69
CA THR A 254 2.68 -23.19 -1.62
C THR A 254 4.17 -23.24 -1.96
N LYS A 255 4.71 -22.18 -2.60
CA LYS A 255 6.14 -22.08 -2.96
C LYS A 255 7.00 -21.53 -1.85
N GLY A 256 6.42 -21.02 -0.74
CA GLY A 256 7.15 -20.39 0.36
C GLY A 256 7.72 -19.00 0.05
N THR A 257 7.41 -18.44 -1.13
CA THR A 257 7.79 -17.09 -1.59
C THR A 257 6.63 -16.43 -2.35
N LEU A 258 6.59 -15.08 -2.35
CA LEU A 258 5.73 -14.22 -3.18
C LEU A 258 6.53 -13.06 -3.76
#